data_6abacfbfdd666ce456a879e705a07d43
#
_entry.id   6abacfbfdd666ce456a879e705a07d43
#
_cell.length_a   1.000
_cell.length_b   1.000
_cell.length_c   1.000
_cell.angle_alpha   90.00
_cell.angle_beta   90.00
_cell.angle_gamma   90.00
#
_symmetry.space_group_name_H-M   'P 1'
#
loop_
_entity.id
_entity.type
_entity.pdbx_description
1 polymer ?
#
loop_
_entity_poly.entity_id
_entity_poly.type
_entity_poly.pdbx_seq_one_letter_code
_entity_poly.pdbx_strand_id
1 'polypeptide(L)'
;MKNVVGLALSALALAVSQGISAQQLTENEIEIVEVKGNASSLLNMNPADNSLRGLFGESLSAANTPRSVTSLSKEAMVALNINDLHDIVKAAPNAYASSGFGTPSLPSIRGQLGELFQDGIRRQAGNNGFGLPLSFNSVEQLDVVKGPSPILFGSTQRNGGFVNLQTKVAPTLGREGKATFRAARWDQYSAQVDYGQSIKEGESGFRLSAEYVNEGSFYDFVETESTNLFIAYRYTPSEALTWDISGEYYDTDYPDNAGINRPTQDLIDNGVYITGQGVQANGSEVPGAGAIVSPTGEVKIPRHRVFTHPDDINGANTTLLRSHLTYQYSPKIKLRNLSYYQYLEREEIAQNSFVEIIDGAHTFENRSELDYTWSTSQTTTVGLALRLNDVLGYSQFTTEADNPIDLTGPLSNRVIPLTDAQKARLVEIRPNVFVSPGAQYDVDGDGNGDFNLSDTTDSRAWQSGLMLQQQSKWSERLTTVAGIRLDYYDVAAQDPLAPEGVEAASDNYSDTLTSYQLSAVYGLTEKINLYAVFSENDATSNSMAGGTVLGADNQINPLNFATENTLYEVGVKLTPNDRWYAEASLFDQTRSLRNRDGSNSGIATQGAELQVFYQNEQVWVNGAYSY
;
A
#
# COMPACT_ATOMS: atom_id res chain seq x y z
N MET A 1 -17.73 9.36 -18.45
CA MET A 1 -16.27 9.22 -18.49
C MET A 1 -15.77 8.16 -19.47
N LYS A 2 -16.46 7.00 -19.65
CA LYS A 2 -16.07 5.95 -20.63
C LYS A 2 -15.74 6.47 -22.04
N ASN A 3 -16.39 7.56 -22.52
CA ASN A 3 -16.11 8.13 -23.84
C ASN A 3 -14.84 9.02 -23.89
N VAL A 4 -14.32 9.49 -22.76
CA VAL A 4 -13.11 10.33 -22.69
C VAL A 4 -11.85 9.47 -22.69
N VAL A 5 -11.90 8.32 -22.03
CA VAL A 5 -10.79 7.36 -21.98
C VAL A 5 -10.56 6.71 -23.35
N GLY A 6 -11.63 6.35 -24.07
CA GLY A 6 -11.53 5.86 -25.45
C GLY A 6 -10.92 6.91 -26.39
N LEU A 7 -11.23 8.18 -26.20
CA LEU A 7 -10.63 9.29 -26.96
C LEU A 7 -9.16 9.54 -26.60
N ALA A 8 -8.79 9.41 -25.33
CA ALA A 8 -7.41 9.57 -24.88
C ALA A 8 -6.50 8.44 -25.37
N LEU A 9 -6.95 7.20 -25.33
CA LEU A 9 -6.23 6.05 -25.87
C LEU A 9 -6.13 6.14 -27.41
N SER A 10 -7.19 6.59 -28.08
CA SER A 10 -7.17 6.80 -29.53
C SER A 10 -6.26 7.97 -29.93
N ALA A 11 -6.22 9.05 -29.14
CA ALA A 11 -5.32 10.17 -29.35
C ALA A 11 -3.85 9.82 -29.09
N LEU A 12 -3.58 8.97 -28.08
CA LEU A 12 -2.25 8.45 -27.79
C LEU A 12 -1.76 7.50 -28.90
N ALA A 13 -2.63 6.63 -29.39
CA ALA A 13 -2.33 5.74 -30.52
C ALA A 13 -2.10 6.55 -31.82
N LEU A 14 -2.86 7.63 -32.05
CA LEU A 14 -2.63 8.54 -33.18
C LEU A 14 -1.33 9.35 -33.02
N ALA A 15 -1.00 9.82 -31.83
CA ALA A 15 0.25 10.55 -31.58
C ALA A 15 1.49 9.67 -31.79
N VAL A 16 1.42 8.41 -31.37
CA VAL A 16 2.46 7.42 -31.63
C VAL A 16 2.57 7.09 -33.13
N SER A 17 1.44 7.00 -33.84
CA SER A 17 1.43 6.74 -35.28
C SER A 17 1.90 7.93 -36.12
N GLN A 18 1.65 9.17 -35.68
CA GLN A 18 2.12 10.37 -36.39
C GLN A 18 3.60 10.68 -36.14
N GLY A 19 4.15 10.28 -34.97
CA GLY A 19 5.59 10.36 -34.72
C GLY A 19 6.44 9.44 -35.62
N ILE A 20 5.82 8.42 -36.21
CA ILE A 20 6.46 7.48 -37.15
C ILE A 20 6.37 7.96 -38.62
N SER A 21 5.48 8.92 -38.93
CA SER A 21 5.16 9.27 -40.32
C SER A 21 5.85 10.53 -40.88
N ALA A 22 6.78 11.15 -40.17
CA ALA A 22 7.39 12.42 -40.56
C ALA A 22 8.82 12.31 -41.09
N GLN A 23 9.17 11.22 -41.77
CA GLN A 23 10.34 11.21 -42.68
C GLN A 23 9.90 10.69 -44.03
N GLN A 24 9.96 11.58 -45.05
CA GLN A 24 9.86 11.19 -46.47
C GLN A 24 11.00 10.22 -46.77
N LEU A 25 10.65 8.95 -47.00
CA LEU A 25 11.56 7.95 -47.49
C LEU A 25 11.94 8.27 -48.95
N THR A 26 13.18 8.63 -49.21
CA THR A 26 13.78 8.49 -50.51
C THR A 26 13.95 7.00 -50.79
N GLU A 27 13.45 6.54 -51.93
CA GLU A 27 13.59 5.16 -52.39
C GLU A 27 15.08 4.76 -52.40
N ASN A 28 15.51 3.92 -51.47
CA ASN A 28 16.60 2.94 -51.56
C ASN A 28 17.24 2.49 -50.23
N GLU A 29 16.61 2.64 -49.10
CA GLU A 29 17.10 1.92 -47.91
C GLU A 29 15.93 1.22 -47.21
N ILE A 30 15.94 -0.12 -47.33
CA ILE A 30 15.11 -0.99 -46.46
C ILE A 30 15.75 -0.93 -45.08
N GLU A 31 15.16 -0.15 -44.19
CA GLU A 31 15.53 -0.16 -42.76
C GLU A 31 15.07 -1.48 -42.17
N ILE A 32 15.99 -2.42 -42.02
CA ILE A 32 15.73 -3.66 -41.28
C ILE A 32 15.66 -3.29 -39.81
N VAL A 33 14.44 -3.17 -39.26
CA VAL A 33 14.23 -3.07 -37.81
C VAL A 33 14.55 -4.46 -37.23
N GLU A 34 15.79 -4.67 -36.85
CA GLU A 34 16.20 -5.85 -36.12
C GLU A 34 15.66 -5.72 -34.67
N VAL A 35 14.55 -6.39 -34.39
CA VAL A 35 14.06 -6.52 -33.00
C VAL A 35 14.98 -7.49 -32.29
N LYS A 36 16.07 -7.00 -31.73
CA LYS A 36 16.88 -7.76 -30.78
C LYS A 36 16.12 -7.86 -29.47
N GLY A 37 15.52 -9.00 -29.22
CA GLY A 37 15.13 -9.38 -27.87
C GLY A 37 16.40 -9.39 -27.01
N ASN A 38 16.54 -8.41 -26.12
CA ASN A 38 17.72 -8.31 -25.26
C ASN A 38 17.67 -9.45 -24.23
N ALA A 39 18.42 -10.51 -24.47
CA ALA A 39 18.74 -11.53 -23.45
C ALA A 39 19.50 -10.94 -22.24
N SER A 40 19.95 -9.68 -22.33
CA SER A 40 20.62 -8.95 -21.25
C SER A 40 19.71 -8.56 -20.07
N SER A 41 18.39 -8.68 -20.21
CA SER A 41 17.46 -8.35 -19.12
C SER A 41 17.59 -9.28 -17.90
N LEU A 42 17.99 -10.54 -18.09
CA LEU A 42 18.19 -11.48 -16.98
C LEU A 42 19.39 -11.15 -16.09
N LEU A 43 20.36 -10.37 -16.59
CA LEU A 43 21.55 -10.00 -15.83
C LEU A 43 21.32 -8.85 -14.84
N ASN A 44 20.20 -8.11 -14.95
CA ASN A 44 19.89 -6.97 -14.08
C ASN A 44 18.87 -7.32 -12.98
N MET A 45 18.70 -8.60 -12.67
CA MET A 45 17.72 -9.06 -11.69
C MET A 45 18.34 -9.39 -10.32
N ASN A 46 19.66 -9.25 -10.17
CA ASN A 46 20.34 -9.45 -8.89
C ASN A 46 19.97 -8.30 -7.93
N PRO A 47 19.28 -8.57 -6.81
CA PRO A 47 18.87 -7.53 -5.88
C PRO A 47 20.05 -6.86 -5.15
N ALA A 48 21.24 -7.47 -5.12
CA ALA A 48 22.41 -6.95 -4.41
C ALA A 48 22.76 -5.52 -4.80
N ASP A 49 22.64 -5.20 -6.10
CA ASP A 49 23.04 -3.91 -6.67
C ASP A 49 21.88 -2.90 -6.75
N ASN A 50 20.65 -3.33 -6.47
CA ASN A 50 19.50 -2.44 -6.48
C ASN A 50 19.68 -1.31 -5.46
N SER A 51 19.50 -0.07 -5.93
CA SER A 51 19.55 1.10 -5.09
C SER A 51 18.29 1.26 -4.26
N LEU A 52 18.44 1.35 -2.95
CA LEU A 52 17.34 1.57 -2.01
C LEU A 52 17.22 3.09 -1.74
N ARG A 53 16.65 3.81 -2.70
CA ARG A 53 16.60 5.28 -2.68
C ARG A 53 16.00 5.81 -1.38
N GLY A 54 16.76 6.61 -0.66
CA GLY A 54 16.30 7.39 0.50
C GLY A 54 16.11 6.62 1.80
N LEU A 55 16.25 5.30 1.85
CA LEU A 55 16.01 4.49 3.06
C LEU A 55 16.89 4.92 4.24
N PHE A 56 18.15 5.29 3.99
CA PHE A 56 19.10 5.71 5.02
C PHE A 56 19.83 7.02 4.63
N GLY A 57 19.18 7.90 3.88
CA GLY A 57 19.69 9.19 3.40
C GLY A 57 20.41 9.10 2.08
N GLU A 58 21.52 8.40 2.00
CA GLU A 58 22.19 8.07 0.73
C GLU A 58 21.64 6.78 0.14
N SER A 59 21.68 6.68 -1.20
CA SER A 59 21.30 5.43 -1.88
C SER A 59 22.30 4.33 -1.54
N LEU A 60 21.89 3.38 -0.72
CA LEU A 60 22.63 2.17 -0.45
C LEU A 60 22.08 1.04 -1.32
N SER A 61 22.96 0.12 -1.73
CA SER A 61 22.50 -1.13 -2.35
C SER A 61 21.93 -2.08 -1.30
N ALA A 62 21.09 -3.02 -1.73
CA ALA A 62 20.55 -4.01 -0.81
C ALA A 62 21.65 -4.78 -0.05
N ALA A 63 22.78 -5.08 -0.72
CA ALA A 63 23.92 -5.76 -0.09
C ALA A 63 24.61 -4.95 1.04
N ASN A 64 24.51 -3.63 1.01
CA ASN A 64 25.17 -2.73 1.98
C ASN A 64 24.21 -2.10 2.98
N THR A 65 22.94 -2.46 2.94
CA THR A 65 21.91 -1.92 3.84
C THR A 65 21.89 -2.71 5.15
N PRO A 66 21.87 -2.04 6.33
CA PRO A 66 21.82 -2.70 7.63
C PRO A 66 20.40 -3.14 8.01
N ARG A 67 19.70 -3.82 7.11
CA ARG A 67 18.31 -4.28 7.27
C ARG A 67 18.03 -5.42 6.31
N SER A 68 17.15 -6.33 6.67
CA SER A 68 16.61 -7.32 5.72
C SER A 68 15.70 -6.63 4.71
N VAL A 69 16.04 -6.77 3.42
CA VAL A 69 15.32 -6.17 2.30
C VAL A 69 15.29 -7.14 1.12
N THR A 70 14.10 -7.33 0.56
CA THR A 70 13.95 -7.96 -0.76
C THR A 70 13.65 -6.87 -1.78
N SER A 71 14.58 -6.63 -2.69
CA SER A 71 14.44 -5.60 -3.72
C SER A 71 14.26 -6.25 -5.09
N LEU A 72 13.23 -5.82 -5.83
CA LEU A 72 12.84 -6.38 -7.13
C LEU A 72 12.85 -5.27 -8.17
N SER A 73 13.74 -5.38 -9.14
CA SER A 73 13.74 -4.51 -10.32
C SER A 73 12.50 -4.76 -11.20
N LYS A 74 12.24 -3.88 -12.16
CA LYS A 74 11.15 -4.06 -13.14
C LYS A 74 11.27 -5.37 -13.88
N GLU A 75 12.49 -5.76 -14.27
CA GLU A 75 12.78 -7.02 -14.97
C GLU A 75 12.43 -8.22 -14.09
N ALA A 76 12.79 -8.18 -12.79
CA ALA A 76 12.46 -9.24 -11.84
C ALA A 76 10.94 -9.35 -11.63
N MET A 77 10.25 -8.21 -11.49
CA MET A 77 8.78 -8.20 -11.37
C MET A 77 8.11 -8.81 -12.61
N VAL A 78 8.57 -8.46 -13.81
CA VAL A 78 8.05 -9.03 -15.07
C VAL A 78 8.33 -10.53 -15.17
N ALA A 79 9.55 -10.97 -14.82
CA ALA A 79 9.95 -12.38 -14.90
C ALA A 79 9.18 -13.27 -13.92
N LEU A 80 8.86 -12.75 -12.73
CA LEU A 80 8.05 -13.42 -11.70
C LEU A 80 6.54 -13.24 -11.89
N ASN A 81 6.13 -12.44 -12.88
CA ASN A 81 4.74 -12.04 -13.05
C ASN A 81 4.17 -11.45 -11.76
N ILE A 82 4.86 -10.44 -11.19
CA ILE A 82 4.41 -9.68 -10.03
C ILE A 82 3.65 -8.47 -10.56
N ASN A 83 2.33 -8.47 -10.38
CA ASN A 83 1.42 -7.45 -10.91
C ASN A 83 0.66 -6.72 -9.81
N ASP A 84 0.58 -7.31 -8.62
CA ASP A 84 -0.07 -6.75 -7.44
C ASP A 84 0.65 -7.12 -6.14
N LEU A 85 0.11 -6.69 -5.01
CA LEU A 85 0.68 -6.98 -3.70
C LEU A 85 0.59 -8.46 -3.28
N HIS A 86 -0.38 -9.24 -3.78
CA HIS A 86 -0.46 -10.67 -3.48
C HIS A 86 0.78 -11.42 -3.99
N ASP A 87 1.33 -10.93 -5.08
CA ASP A 87 2.45 -11.56 -5.76
C ASP A 87 3.79 -11.44 -5.01
N ILE A 88 3.90 -10.54 -4.01
CA ILE A 88 5.15 -10.36 -3.24
C ILE A 88 5.61 -11.65 -2.54
N VAL A 89 4.68 -12.55 -2.23
CA VAL A 89 4.96 -13.87 -1.65
C VAL A 89 5.86 -14.73 -2.55
N LYS A 90 5.86 -14.48 -3.86
CA LYS A 90 6.70 -15.20 -4.82
C LYS A 90 8.21 -14.91 -4.65
N ALA A 91 8.55 -13.81 -3.98
CA ALA A 91 9.93 -13.33 -3.91
C ALA A 91 10.44 -13.02 -2.50
N ALA A 92 9.59 -12.56 -1.60
CA ALA A 92 9.99 -12.08 -0.29
C ALA A 92 9.62 -13.08 0.82
N PRO A 93 10.60 -13.60 1.60
CA PRO A 93 10.29 -14.44 2.76
C PRO A 93 9.53 -13.64 3.82
N ASN A 94 8.63 -14.28 4.55
CA ASN A 94 7.80 -13.68 5.60
C ASN A 94 6.99 -12.45 5.13
N ALA A 95 6.66 -12.36 3.85
CA ALA A 95 5.86 -11.27 3.31
C ALA A 95 4.77 -11.80 2.39
N TYR A 96 3.54 -11.37 2.63
CA TYR A 96 2.38 -11.67 1.78
C TYR A 96 1.38 -10.53 1.90
N ALA A 97 0.43 -10.44 0.97
CA ALA A 97 -0.77 -9.63 1.16
C ALA A 97 -1.96 -10.58 1.24
N SER A 98 -2.71 -10.51 2.32
CA SER A 98 -3.95 -11.27 2.44
C SER A 98 -5.02 -10.63 1.56
N SER A 99 -5.98 -11.43 1.12
CA SER A 99 -7.17 -10.91 0.47
C SER A 99 -8.21 -10.61 1.56
N GLY A 100 -8.23 -9.39 2.06
CA GLY A 100 -9.32 -8.93 2.89
C GLY A 100 -10.52 -8.61 1.99
N PHE A 101 -11.62 -9.32 2.16
CA PHE A 101 -12.84 -9.10 1.36
C PHE A 101 -12.60 -9.02 -0.16
N GLY A 102 -11.75 -9.92 -0.68
CA GLY A 102 -11.44 -9.99 -2.10
C GLY A 102 -10.37 -9.01 -2.61
N THR A 103 -10.00 -8.02 -1.83
CA THR A 103 -9.05 -6.98 -2.20
C THR A 103 -7.62 -7.34 -1.82
N PRO A 104 -6.59 -7.00 -2.62
CA PRO A 104 -5.21 -7.03 -2.16
C PRO A 104 -5.05 -6.10 -0.96
N SER A 105 -4.97 -6.65 0.23
CA SER A 105 -4.81 -5.86 1.45
C SER A 105 -3.39 -5.29 1.57
N LEU A 106 -3.16 -4.47 2.60
CA LEU A 106 -1.82 -4.04 2.97
C LEU A 106 -0.90 -5.25 3.17
N PRO A 107 0.41 -5.12 2.90
CA PRO A 107 1.32 -6.23 3.07
C PRO A 107 1.38 -6.66 4.53
N SER A 108 1.32 -7.97 4.76
CA SER A 108 1.65 -8.56 6.05
C SER A 108 3.11 -9.01 6.00
N ILE A 109 3.93 -8.51 6.89
CA ILE A 109 5.35 -8.77 6.95
C ILE A 109 5.67 -9.26 8.37
N ARG A 110 6.30 -10.44 8.48
CA ARG A 110 6.60 -11.08 9.78
C ARG A 110 5.36 -11.25 10.67
N GLY A 111 4.21 -11.58 10.06
CA GLY A 111 2.95 -11.79 10.77
C GLY A 111 2.26 -10.52 11.28
N GLN A 112 2.74 -9.35 10.92
CA GLN A 112 2.15 -8.06 11.30
C GLN A 112 1.83 -7.23 10.06
N LEU A 113 0.76 -6.43 10.11
CA LEU A 113 0.42 -5.53 9.01
C LEU A 113 1.54 -4.50 8.80
N GLY A 114 1.85 -4.27 7.55
CA GLY A 114 2.84 -3.29 7.07
C GLY A 114 2.19 -2.12 6.34
N GLU A 115 3.03 -1.27 5.82
CA GLU A 115 2.66 -0.03 5.13
C GLU A 115 3.02 -0.06 3.64
N LEU A 116 2.45 0.89 2.92
CA LEU A 116 2.84 1.22 1.56
C LEU A 116 3.52 2.58 1.53
N PHE A 117 4.72 2.61 0.97
CA PHE A 117 5.45 3.83 0.67
C PHE A 117 5.60 3.99 -0.84
N GLN A 118 5.71 5.22 -1.28
CA GLN A 118 6.11 5.54 -2.65
C GLN A 118 7.19 6.62 -2.60
N ASP A 119 8.37 6.28 -3.15
CA ASP A 119 9.57 7.11 -3.09
C ASP A 119 9.91 7.58 -1.66
N GLY A 120 9.66 6.73 -0.66
CA GLY A 120 9.94 7.01 0.75
C GLY A 120 8.91 7.88 1.45
N ILE A 121 7.76 8.16 0.84
CA ILE A 121 6.62 8.83 1.47
C ILE A 121 5.47 7.83 1.62
N ARG A 122 4.85 7.79 2.79
CA ARG A 122 3.76 6.86 3.10
C ARG A 122 2.51 7.18 2.28
N ARG A 123 2.03 6.21 1.50
CA ARG A 123 0.71 6.28 0.85
C ARG A 123 -0.38 6.09 1.90
N GLN A 124 -1.43 6.86 1.80
CA GLN A 124 -2.58 6.66 2.65
C GLN A 124 -3.39 5.47 2.13
N ALA A 125 -3.58 4.48 3.00
CA ALA A 125 -4.44 3.35 2.71
C ALA A 125 -5.92 3.76 2.73
N GLY A 126 -6.73 3.03 1.98
CA GLY A 126 -8.18 3.28 1.92
C GLY A 126 -8.87 2.91 3.21
N ASN A 127 -9.27 1.70 3.34
CA ASN A 127 -10.13 1.16 4.37
C ASN A 127 -9.33 0.60 5.56
N ASN A 128 -9.92 0.51 6.72
CA ASN A 128 -9.63 -0.21 7.99
C ASN A 128 -8.40 -1.15 8.03
N GLY A 129 -7.41 -0.90 7.18
CA GLY A 129 -6.21 -1.70 7.04
C GLY A 129 -6.25 -2.70 5.90
N PHE A 130 -7.31 -2.73 5.09
CA PHE A 130 -7.38 -3.64 3.95
C PHE A 130 -6.79 -3.05 2.67
N GLY A 131 -6.58 -1.75 2.58
CA GLY A 131 -5.96 -1.12 1.41
C GLY A 131 -6.90 -1.06 0.20
N LEU A 132 -6.30 -0.80 -0.95
CA LEU A 132 -6.95 -0.73 -2.26
C LEU A 132 -6.12 -1.56 -3.24
N PRO A 133 -6.71 -2.08 -4.32
CA PRO A 133 -5.92 -2.56 -5.44
C PRO A 133 -4.92 -1.50 -5.89
N LEU A 134 -3.75 -1.91 -6.32
CA LEU A 134 -2.69 -1.01 -6.78
C LEU A 134 -2.33 -1.34 -8.22
N SER A 135 -2.21 -0.31 -9.05
CA SER A 135 -1.54 -0.46 -10.33
C SER A 135 -0.03 -0.31 -10.14
N PHE A 136 0.74 -1.19 -10.79
CA PHE A 136 2.20 -1.07 -10.89
C PHE A 136 2.63 -0.37 -12.18
N ASN A 137 1.69 0.31 -12.85
CA ASN A 137 1.98 1.06 -14.06
C ASN A 137 3.05 2.15 -13.87
N SER A 138 3.04 2.82 -12.73
CA SER A 138 4.02 3.87 -12.40
C SER A 138 5.31 3.34 -11.73
N VAL A 139 5.42 2.02 -11.47
CA VAL A 139 6.47 1.44 -10.63
C VAL A 139 7.64 0.91 -11.46
N GLU A 140 8.87 1.28 -11.05
CA GLU A 140 10.13 0.81 -11.62
C GLU A 140 10.81 -0.25 -10.77
N GLN A 141 10.70 -0.15 -9.44
CA GLN A 141 11.28 -1.07 -8.48
C GLN A 141 10.37 -1.21 -7.26
N LEU A 142 10.35 -2.39 -6.68
CA LEU A 142 9.61 -2.72 -5.47
C LEU A 142 10.58 -3.21 -4.40
N ASP A 143 10.58 -2.57 -3.23
CA ASP A 143 11.41 -2.96 -2.10
C ASP A 143 10.51 -3.41 -0.94
N VAL A 144 10.62 -4.66 -0.52
CA VAL A 144 10.00 -5.19 0.70
C VAL A 144 10.98 -5.04 1.83
N VAL A 145 10.74 -4.09 2.72
CA VAL A 145 11.58 -3.78 3.87
C VAL A 145 10.95 -4.31 5.14
N LYS A 146 11.68 -5.10 5.89
CA LYS A 146 11.14 -5.80 7.06
C LYS A 146 11.38 -5.02 8.34
N GLY A 147 10.35 -5.02 9.23
CA GLY A 147 10.37 -4.25 10.48
C GLY A 147 10.04 -2.76 10.30
N PRO A 148 10.04 -1.98 11.37
CA PRO A 148 9.60 -0.58 11.41
C PRO A 148 10.32 0.31 10.38
N SER A 149 9.68 1.41 9.99
CA SER A 149 10.26 2.36 9.02
C SER A 149 11.56 2.98 9.54
N PRO A 150 12.51 3.30 8.64
CA PRO A 150 13.70 4.08 9.01
C PRO A 150 13.32 5.47 9.53
N ILE A 151 14.20 6.06 10.34
CA ILE A 151 14.03 7.39 10.92
C ILE A 151 13.66 8.46 9.88
N LEU A 152 14.23 8.37 8.68
CA LEU A 152 13.97 9.34 7.61
C LEU A 152 12.54 9.24 7.05
N PHE A 153 11.91 8.06 7.10
CA PHE A 153 10.56 7.86 6.56
C PHE A 153 9.45 8.26 7.53
N GLY A 154 9.76 8.36 8.81
CA GLY A 154 8.84 8.83 9.84
C GLY A 154 8.00 7.73 10.49
N SER A 155 7.19 8.16 11.45
CA SER A 155 6.24 7.28 12.12
C SER A 155 5.18 6.75 11.16
N THR A 156 4.75 5.53 11.41
CA THR A 156 3.80 4.78 10.58
C THR A 156 2.48 4.56 11.33
N GLN A 157 1.58 3.87 10.70
CA GLN A 157 0.33 3.39 11.31
C GLN A 157 0.37 1.86 11.51
N ARG A 158 1.33 1.19 10.84
CA ARG A 158 1.54 -0.25 10.86
C ARG A 158 3.02 -0.55 11.03
N ASN A 159 3.35 -1.69 11.60
CA ASN A 159 4.69 -1.93 12.13
C ASN A 159 5.38 -3.20 11.64
N GLY A 160 4.71 -4.05 10.86
CA GLY A 160 5.31 -5.29 10.35
C GLY A 160 6.50 -5.06 9.43
N GLY A 161 6.47 -3.95 8.73
CA GLY A 161 7.41 -3.55 7.70
C GLY A 161 6.71 -2.70 6.67
N PHE A 162 7.30 -2.56 5.50
CA PHE A 162 6.67 -1.80 4.43
C PHE A 162 7.12 -2.26 3.05
N VAL A 163 6.27 -1.99 2.06
CA VAL A 163 6.62 -2.08 0.65
C VAL A 163 6.84 -0.65 0.15
N ASN A 164 8.04 -0.37 -0.37
CA ASN A 164 8.36 0.91 -1.00
C ASN A 164 8.33 0.74 -2.52
N LEU A 165 7.46 1.49 -3.17
CA LEU A 165 7.32 1.54 -4.62
C LEU A 165 8.19 2.68 -5.14
N GLN A 166 9.24 2.37 -5.88
CA GLN A 166 10.05 3.38 -6.55
C GLN A 166 9.41 3.73 -7.90
N THR A 167 9.14 5.02 -8.08
CA THR A 167 8.44 5.51 -9.26
C THR A 167 9.36 5.57 -10.48
N LYS A 168 8.83 5.25 -11.65
CA LYS A 168 9.46 5.46 -12.95
C LYS A 168 9.86 6.92 -13.12
N VAL A 169 11.02 7.13 -13.72
CA VAL A 169 11.51 8.46 -14.07
C VAL A 169 11.52 8.68 -15.57
N ALA A 170 11.48 9.94 -15.99
CA ALA A 170 11.57 10.30 -17.39
C ALA A 170 13.04 10.18 -17.88
N PRO A 171 13.30 9.62 -19.07
CA PRO A 171 14.64 9.56 -19.64
C PRO A 171 15.12 10.93 -20.12
N THR A 172 16.36 11.27 -19.83
CA THR A 172 17.00 12.48 -20.35
C THR A 172 17.85 12.23 -21.58
N LEU A 173 18.04 10.96 -21.96
CA LEU A 173 18.78 10.54 -23.16
C LEU A 173 17.89 9.64 -24.03
N GLY A 174 17.87 9.91 -25.31
CA GLY A 174 17.20 9.09 -26.31
C GLY A 174 15.68 8.98 -26.10
N ARG A 175 15.16 7.85 -26.51
CA ARG A 175 13.74 7.47 -26.34
C ARG A 175 13.61 6.00 -25.98
N GLU A 176 12.57 5.66 -25.25
CA GLU A 176 12.19 4.30 -24.93
C GLU A 176 10.68 4.13 -25.02
N GLY A 177 10.22 2.95 -25.38
CA GLY A 177 8.79 2.69 -25.47
C GLY A 177 8.50 1.20 -25.38
N LYS A 178 7.39 0.87 -24.71
CA LYS A 178 6.92 -0.50 -24.57
C LYS A 178 5.41 -0.53 -24.63
N ALA A 179 4.86 -1.48 -25.38
CA ALA A 179 3.45 -1.84 -25.32
C ALA A 179 3.36 -3.29 -24.84
N THR A 180 2.47 -3.54 -23.89
CA THR A 180 2.22 -4.87 -23.33
C THR A 180 0.74 -5.15 -23.42
N PHE A 181 0.40 -6.33 -23.93
CA PHE A 181 -0.96 -6.87 -23.89
C PHE A 181 -0.91 -8.22 -23.22
N ARG A 182 -1.86 -8.47 -22.33
CA ARG A 182 -2.03 -9.76 -21.65
C ARG A 182 -3.42 -10.27 -21.88
N ALA A 183 -3.53 -11.59 -21.98
CA ALA A 183 -4.80 -12.31 -21.97
C ALA A 183 -4.61 -13.61 -21.18
N ALA A 184 -5.53 -13.92 -20.28
CA ALA A 184 -5.44 -15.12 -19.46
C ALA A 184 -6.81 -15.78 -19.29
N ARG A 185 -6.88 -16.83 -18.47
CA ARG A 185 -8.13 -17.54 -18.15
C ARG A 185 -9.10 -16.61 -17.41
N TRP A 186 -10.37 -16.97 -17.45
CA TRP A 186 -11.46 -16.26 -16.78
C TRP A 186 -11.62 -14.82 -17.27
N ASP A 187 -11.48 -14.64 -18.60
CA ASP A 187 -11.70 -13.35 -19.28
C ASP A 187 -10.81 -12.22 -18.74
N GLN A 188 -9.55 -12.57 -18.40
CA GLN A 188 -8.56 -11.59 -17.95
C GLN A 188 -7.87 -10.95 -19.13
N TYR A 189 -7.93 -9.63 -19.21
CA TYR A 189 -7.28 -8.81 -20.24
C TYR A 189 -6.63 -7.59 -19.62
N SER A 190 -5.41 -7.27 -20.06
CA SER A 190 -4.81 -5.97 -19.73
C SER A 190 -3.99 -5.44 -20.91
N ALA A 191 -3.92 -4.13 -21.00
CA ALA A 191 -3.14 -3.42 -22.00
C ALA A 191 -2.39 -2.26 -21.33
N GLN A 192 -1.09 -2.14 -21.62
CA GLN A 192 -0.23 -1.08 -21.11
C GLN A 192 0.59 -0.49 -22.24
N VAL A 193 0.71 0.83 -22.26
CA VAL A 193 1.61 1.57 -23.13
C VAL A 193 2.47 2.47 -22.25
N ASP A 194 3.78 2.40 -22.42
CA ASP A 194 4.77 3.20 -21.71
C ASP A 194 5.72 3.83 -22.73
N TYR A 195 5.87 5.15 -22.70
CA TYR A 195 6.71 5.90 -23.61
C TYR A 195 7.43 7.03 -22.89
N GLY A 196 8.75 7.08 -23.08
CA GLY A 196 9.60 8.14 -22.56
C GLY A 196 10.51 8.71 -23.64
N GLN A 197 10.78 9.99 -23.60
CA GLN A 197 11.64 10.68 -24.52
C GLN A 197 12.38 11.85 -23.88
N SER A 198 13.64 12.02 -24.26
CA SER A 198 14.42 13.23 -23.99
C SER A 198 13.81 14.43 -24.77
N ILE A 199 13.60 15.54 -24.08
CA ILE A 199 13.20 16.82 -24.69
C ILE A 199 14.46 17.60 -25.07
N LYS A 200 15.40 17.71 -24.12
CA LYS A 200 16.74 18.26 -24.33
C LYS A 200 17.73 17.24 -23.79
N GLU A 201 18.56 16.72 -24.68
CA GLU A 201 19.44 15.62 -24.41
C GLU A 201 20.39 15.88 -23.25
N GLY A 202 20.42 14.99 -22.25
CA GLY A 202 21.18 15.12 -21.02
C GLY A 202 20.58 16.09 -20.00
N GLU A 203 19.52 16.87 -20.34
CA GLU A 203 19.00 17.90 -19.44
C GLU A 203 17.54 17.65 -19.03
N SER A 204 16.68 17.27 -19.98
CA SER A 204 15.27 17.07 -19.64
C SER A 204 14.59 16.02 -20.48
N GLY A 205 13.53 15.43 -19.92
CA GLY A 205 12.71 14.45 -20.61
C GLY A 205 11.33 14.31 -20.00
N PHE A 206 10.47 13.60 -20.70
CA PHE A 206 9.14 13.23 -20.22
C PHE A 206 8.89 11.73 -20.36
N ARG A 207 7.93 11.22 -19.59
CA ARG A 207 7.41 9.86 -19.69
C ARG A 207 5.90 9.88 -19.54
N LEU A 208 5.22 9.06 -20.34
CA LEU A 208 3.78 8.83 -20.28
C LEU A 208 3.56 7.32 -20.17
N SER A 209 2.72 6.88 -19.27
CA SER A 209 2.31 5.49 -19.18
C SER A 209 0.82 5.39 -18.94
N ALA A 210 0.14 4.52 -19.68
CA ALA A 210 -1.28 4.26 -19.54
C ALA A 210 -1.51 2.75 -19.43
N GLU A 211 -2.37 2.35 -18.52
CA GLU A 211 -2.74 0.96 -18.30
C GLU A 211 -4.27 0.85 -18.17
N TYR A 212 -4.81 -0.19 -18.80
CA TYR A 212 -6.19 -0.62 -18.63
C TYR A 212 -6.20 -2.09 -18.28
N VAL A 213 -6.97 -2.44 -17.26
CA VAL A 213 -7.16 -3.80 -16.77
C VAL A 213 -8.65 -4.10 -16.76
N ASN A 214 -9.03 -5.29 -17.26
CA ASN A 214 -10.33 -5.88 -17.08
C ASN A 214 -10.10 -7.37 -16.85
N GLU A 215 -10.29 -7.80 -15.62
CA GLU A 215 -9.93 -9.15 -15.17
C GLU A 215 -11.09 -9.79 -14.42
N GLY A 216 -11.69 -10.79 -15.05
CA GLY A 216 -12.58 -11.73 -14.37
C GLY A 216 -11.80 -12.69 -13.47
N SER A 217 -12.50 -13.48 -12.70
CA SER A 217 -11.96 -14.40 -11.70
C SER A 217 -12.50 -15.81 -11.84
N PHE A 218 -11.84 -16.75 -11.15
CA PHE A 218 -12.40 -18.08 -10.91
C PHE A 218 -13.73 -18.03 -10.15
N TYR A 219 -13.93 -17.01 -9.32
CA TYR A 219 -15.12 -16.86 -8.48
C TYR A 219 -16.26 -16.16 -9.21
N ASP A 220 -17.52 -16.55 -8.87
CA ASP A 220 -18.73 -15.97 -9.46
C ASP A 220 -18.81 -14.46 -9.16
N PHE A 221 -19.06 -13.62 -10.19
CA PHE A 221 -19.27 -12.17 -10.10
C PHE A 221 -18.07 -11.36 -9.58
N VAL A 222 -16.91 -11.96 -9.54
CA VAL A 222 -15.68 -11.29 -9.13
C VAL A 222 -14.96 -10.80 -10.38
N GLU A 223 -14.99 -9.50 -10.61
CA GLU A 223 -14.36 -8.83 -11.75
C GLU A 223 -13.68 -7.53 -11.28
N THR A 224 -12.48 -7.26 -11.80
CA THR A 224 -11.77 -6.01 -11.53
C THR A 224 -11.61 -5.23 -12.83
N GLU A 225 -12.06 -3.98 -12.85
CA GLU A 225 -11.80 -3.03 -13.93
C GLU A 225 -10.97 -1.87 -13.40
N SER A 226 -9.88 -1.50 -14.09
CA SER A 226 -9.11 -0.34 -13.68
C SER A 226 -8.46 0.40 -14.83
N THR A 227 -8.22 1.69 -14.62
CA THR A 227 -7.47 2.57 -15.51
C THR A 227 -6.42 3.33 -14.71
N ASN A 228 -5.17 3.28 -15.16
CA ASN A 228 -4.08 4.06 -14.58
C ASN A 228 -3.43 4.93 -15.66
N LEU A 229 -3.30 6.22 -15.36
CA LEU A 229 -2.60 7.19 -16.19
C LEU A 229 -1.45 7.79 -15.39
N PHE A 230 -0.24 7.71 -15.92
CA PHE A 230 0.97 8.22 -15.28
C PHE A 230 1.72 9.16 -16.22
N ILE A 231 2.19 10.29 -15.68
CA ILE A 231 3.06 11.25 -16.36
C ILE A 231 4.26 11.58 -15.47
N ALA A 232 5.44 11.69 -16.07
CA ALA A 232 6.63 12.15 -15.36
C ALA A 232 7.43 13.12 -16.23
N TYR A 233 8.12 14.04 -15.55
CA TYR A 233 9.06 14.99 -16.12
C TYR A 233 10.32 15.02 -15.27
N ARG A 234 11.48 14.95 -15.91
CA ARG A 234 12.79 15.10 -15.27
C ARG A 234 13.50 16.32 -15.81
N TYR A 235 14.10 17.09 -14.93
CA TYR A 235 14.93 18.24 -15.25
C TYR A 235 16.26 18.18 -14.52
N THR A 236 17.37 18.09 -15.28
CA THR A 236 18.75 17.98 -14.81
C THR A 236 19.63 18.96 -15.57
N PRO A 237 19.49 20.29 -15.33
CA PRO A 237 20.24 21.30 -16.08
C PRO A 237 21.74 21.27 -15.80
N SER A 238 22.17 20.58 -14.75
CA SER A 238 23.54 20.38 -14.37
C SER A 238 23.69 19.13 -13.50
N GLU A 239 24.90 18.64 -13.27
CA GLU A 239 25.17 17.55 -12.35
C GLU A 239 24.76 17.86 -10.89
N ALA A 240 24.63 19.15 -10.56
CA ALA A 240 24.25 19.57 -9.22
C ALA A 240 22.73 19.55 -8.95
N LEU A 241 21.90 19.59 -9.98
CA LEU A 241 20.45 19.71 -9.82
C LEU A 241 19.70 18.60 -10.56
N THR A 242 18.87 17.86 -9.83
CA THR A 242 17.88 16.96 -10.41
C THR A 242 16.51 17.27 -9.81
N TRP A 243 15.53 17.42 -10.68
CA TRP A 243 14.14 17.62 -10.29
C TRP A 243 13.23 16.67 -11.05
N ASP A 244 12.61 15.75 -10.33
CA ASP A 244 11.62 14.82 -10.83
C ASP A 244 10.23 15.23 -10.37
N ILE A 245 9.30 15.37 -11.32
CA ILE A 245 7.90 15.66 -11.05
C ILE A 245 7.08 14.56 -11.69
N SER A 246 6.07 14.06 -10.99
CA SER A 246 5.13 13.08 -11.57
C SER A 246 3.72 13.25 -11.06
N GLY A 247 2.77 12.85 -11.90
CA GLY A 247 1.35 12.76 -11.59
C GLY A 247 0.81 11.39 -11.98
N GLU A 248 -0.15 10.90 -11.21
CA GLU A 248 -0.81 9.61 -11.44
C GLU A 248 -2.28 9.74 -11.12
N TYR A 249 -3.12 9.26 -12.02
CA TYR A 249 -4.55 9.06 -11.79
C TYR A 249 -4.87 7.58 -11.90
N TYR A 250 -5.55 7.06 -10.91
CA TYR A 250 -5.96 5.66 -10.84
C TYR A 250 -7.43 5.57 -10.48
N ASP A 251 -8.19 4.91 -11.33
CA ASP A 251 -9.60 4.59 -11.16
C ASP A 251 -9.73 3.08 -11.15
N THR A 252 -10.41 2.52 -10.17
CA THR A 252 -10.59 1.07 -10.05
C THR A 252 -11.97 0.74 -9.52
N ASP A 253 -12.58 -0.28 -10.11
CA ASP A 253 -13.76 -0.98 -9.64
C ASP A 253 -13.36 -2.43 -9.40
N TYR A 254 -13.65 -2.95 -8.21
CA TYR A 254 -13.21 -4.27 -7.80
C TYR A 254 -14.27 -4.92 -6.91
N PRO A 255 -14.36 -6.25 -6.86
CA PRO A 255 -15.42 -6.91 -6.10
C PRO A 255 -15.14 -6.85 -4.60
N ASP A 256 -16.20 -6.74 -3.84
CA ASP A 256 -16.21 -7.24 -2.47
C ASP A 256 -16.44 -8.76 -2.51
N ASN A 257 -15.39 -9.51 -2.25
CA ASN A 257 -15.45 -10.96 -2.19
C ASN A 257 -15.14 -11.44 -0.78
N ALA A 258 -16.14 -11.45 0.07
CA ALA A 258 -16.01 -11.98 1.41
C ALA A 258 -15.87 -13.53 1.44
N GLY A 259 -15.84 -14.19 0.29
CA GLY A 259 -15.62 -15.62 0.17
C GLY A 259 -16.90 -16.45 0.35
N ILE A 260 -16.85 -17.44 1.24
CA ILE A 260 -17.95 -18.36 1.51
C ILE A 260 -18.28 -18.37 3.00
N ASN A 261 -19.57 -18.40 3.34
CA ASN A 261 -20.03 -18.54 4.70
C ASN A 261 -20.13 -20.01 5.15
N ARG A 262 -20.41 -20.25 6.44
CA ARG A 262 -20.65 -21.57 7.05
C ARG A 262 -19.50 -22.55 6.83
N PRO A 263 -18.23 -22.19 7.14
CA PRO A 263 -17.06 -23.04 6.88
C PRO A 263 -17.03 -24.21 7.85
N THR A 264 -17.56 -25.38 7.40
CA THR A 264 -17.42 -26.66 8.10
C THR A 264 -16.23 -27.43 7.54
N GLN A 265 -15.73 -28.42 8.31
CA GLN A 265 -14.67 -29.31 7.80
C GLN A 265 -15.12 -30.06 6.55
N ASP A 266 -16.39 -30.45 6.49
CA ASP A 266 -16.95 -31.16 5.33
C ASP A 266 -17.08 -30.25 4.10
N LEU A 267 -17.37 -28.96 4.30
CA LEU A 267 -17.30 -27.97 3.22
C LEU A 267 -15.87 -27.83 2.68
N ILE A 268 -14.88 -27.76 3.56
CA ILE A 268 -13.47 -27.62 3.20
C ILE A 268 -12.96 -28.86 2.44
N ASP A 269 -13.23 -30.04 2.98
CA ASP A 269 -12.68 -31.30 2.47
C ASP A 269 -13.46 -31.82 1.25
N ASN A 270 -14.78 -31.72 1.26
CA ASN A 270 -15.68 -32.40 0.33
C ASN A 270 -16.57 -31.45 -0.49
N GLY A 271 -16.61 -30.15 -0.16
CA GLY A 271 -17.47 -29.16 -0.80
C GLY A 271 -18.94 -29.29 -0.39
N VAL A 272 -19.23 -29.88 0.79
CA VAL A 272 -20.60 -30.06 1.29
C VAL A 272 -21.03 -28.86 2.12
N TYR A 273 -22.02 -28.15 1.61
CA TYR A 273 -22.55 -26.91 2.17
C TYR A 273 -23.87 -27.15 2.89
N ILE A 274 -24.05 -26.52 4.05
CA ILE A 274 -25.30 -26.56 4.84
C ILE A 274 -26.30 -25.57 4.22
N THR A 275 -27.42 -26.08 3.75
CA THR A 275 -28.49 -25.26 3.13
C THR A 275 -29.47 -24.70 4.17
N GLY A 276 -30.17 -23.66 3.82
CA GLY A 276 -31.21 -23.00 4.62
C GLY A 276 -30.92 -21.51 4.83
N GLN A 277 -31.91 -20.67 4.54
CA GLN A 277 -31.82 -19.23 4.78
C GLN A 277 -31.89 -18.97 6.29
N GLY A 278 -30.89 -18.25 6.84
CA GLY A 278 -30.91 -17.85 8.25
C GLY A 278 -31.71 -16.59 8.48
N VAL A 279 -32.29 -16.49 9.66
CA VAL A 279 -32.90 -15.26 10.18
C VAL A 279 -32.52 -15.14 11.66
N GLN A 280 -32.36 -13.94 12.15
CA GLN A 280 -32.18 -13.73 13.59
C GLN A 280 -33.51 -13.99 14.32
N ALA A 281 -33.51 -14.94 15.23
CA ALA A 281 -34.72 -15.38 15.92
C ALA A 281 -35.32 -14.35 16.86
N ASN A 282 -34.53 -13.39 17.31
CA ASN A 282 -34.93 -12.35 18.25
C ASN A 282 -35.23 -10.99 17.58
N GLY A 283 -35.14 -10.93 16.24
CA GLY A 283 -35.26 -9.67 15.50
C GLY A 283 -34.06 -8.72 15.74
N SER A 284 -32.98 -9.23 16.30
CA SER A 284 -31.76 -8.43 16.51
C SER A 284 -31.24 -7.93 15.17
N GLU A 285 -30.96 -6.64 15.13
CA GLU A 285 -30.40 -5.92 14.01
C GLU A 285 -28.86 -5.99 13.97
N VAL A 286 -28.26 -6.60 14.99
CA VAL A 286 -26.80 -6.77 15.08
C VAL A 286 -26.40 -7.97 14.24
N PRO A 287 -25.51 -7.81 13.26
CA PRO A 287 -25.02 -8.91 12.44
C PRO A 287 -24.19 -9.91 13.26
N GLY A 288 -24.12 -11.14 12.82
CA GLY A 288 -23.19 -12.13 13.36
C GLY A 288 -23.77 -13.05 14.44
N ALA A 289 -23.34 -12.95 15.68
CA ALA A 289 -23.53 -13.95 16.74
C ALA A 289 -24.97 -14.39 17.06
N GLY A 290 -25.99 -13.66 16.59
CA GLY A 290 -27.40 -13.97 16.80
C GLY A 290 -28.13 -14.57 15.60
N ALA A 291 -27.49 -14.67 14.43
CA ALA A 291 -28.14 -15.20 13.24
C ALA A 291 -28.32 -16.72 13.34
N ILE A 292 -29.57 -17.18 13.36
CA ILE A 292 -29.90 -18.60 13.43
C ILE A 292 -30.17 -19.12 12.02
N VAL A 293 -29.33 -20.03 11.57
CA VAL A 293 -29.55 -20.80 10.36
C VAL A 293 -30.42 -22.02 10.73
N SER A 294 -31.56 -22.16 10.07
CA SER A 294 -32.38 -23.39 10.15
C SER A 294 -31.98 -24.31 8.99
N PRO A 295 -31.14 -25.32 9.21
CA PRO A 295 -30.68 -26.19 8.15
C PRO A 295 -31.83 -26.92 7.47
N THR A 296 -31.86 -26.90 6.14
CA THR A 296 -32.85 -27.65 5.33
C THR A 296 -32.24 -28.91 4.70
N GLY A 297 -30.91 -29.07 4.79
CA GLY A 297 -30.17 -30.19 4.26
C GLY A 297 -28.72 -29.84 3.99
N GLU A 298 -28.06 -30.71 3.23
CA GLU A 298 -26.68 -30.56 2.80
C GLU A 298 -26.58 -30.83 1.30
N VAL A 299 -25.73 -30.09 0.59
CA VAL A 299 -25.51 -30.25 -0.84
C VAL A 299 -24.09 -29.90 -1.24
N LYS A 300 -23.55 -30.56 -2.24
CA LYS A 300 -22.28 -30.14 -2.84
C LYS A 300 -22.45 -28.86 -3.64
N ILE A 301 -21.59 -27.88 -3.38
CA ILE A 301 -21.55 -26.65 -4.15
C ILE A 301 -20.23 -26.53 -4.94
N PRO A 302 -20.25 -25.81 -6.08
CA PRO A 302 -19.04 -25.53 -6.83
C PRO A 302 -18.08 -24.66 -6.02
N ARG A 303 -16.77 -24.88 -6.16
CA ARG A 303 -15.73 -24.11 -5.44
C ARG A 303 -15.66 -22.64 -5.84
N HIS A 304 -16.20 -22.27 -7.01
CA HIS A 304 -16.25 -20.88 -7.46
C HIS A 304 -17.39 -20.07 -6.84
N ARG A 305 -18.31 -20.74 -6.09
CA ARG A 305 -19.46 -20.09 -5.47
C ARG A 305 -19.02 -19.28 -4.25
N VAL A 306 -19.33 -17.99 -4.28
CA VAL A 306 -19.08 -17.01 -3.21
C VAL A 306 -20.32 -16.15 -3.02
N PHE A 307 -20.41 -15.33 -1.99
CA PHE A 307 -21.60 -14.50 -1.76
C PHE A 307 -21.54 -13.10 -2.36
N THR A 308 -20.51 -12.76 -3.12
CA THR A 308 -20.48 -11.55 -3.96
C THR A 308 -21.77 -11.44 -4.78
N HIS A 309 -22.36 -10.27 -4.79
CA HIS A 309 -23.54 -9.97 -5.60
C HIS A 309 -23.12 -9.14 -6.83
N PRO A 310 -23.73 -9.36 -8.03
CA PRO A 310 -23.35 -8.60 -9.22
C PRO A 310 -23.70 -7.09 -9.15
N ASP A 311 -24.54 -6.67 -8.19
CA ASP A 311 -24.89 -5.27 -7.95
C ASP A 311 -24.11 -4.67 -6.76
N ASP A 312 -23.14 -5.38 -6.19
CA ASP A 312 -22.21 -4.79 -5.21
C ASP A 312 -21.39 -3.69 -5.89
N ILE A 313 -21.21 -2.58 -5.20
CA ILE A 313 -20.37 -1.46 -5.63
C ILE A 313 -19.15 -1.43 -4.73
N ASN A 314 -17.96 -1.45 -5.33
CA ASN A 314 -16.71 -1.26 -4.60
C ASN A 314 -15.68 -0.63 -5.55
N GLY A 315 -15.54 0.67 -5.47
CA GLY A 315 -14.71 1.44 -6.36
C GLY A 315 -13.87 2.49 -5.63
N ALA A 316 -12.77 2.90 -6.25
CA ALA A 316 -11.93 3.94 -5.72
C ALA A 316 -11.27 4.78 -6.82
N ASN A 317 -11.14 6.07 -6.54
CA ASN A 317 -10.38 7.02 -7.34
C ASN A 317 -9.21 7.55 -6.53
N THR A 318 -8.01 7.50 -7.09
CA THR A 318 -6.81 8.06 -6.46
C THR A 318 -6.08 8.98 -7.40
N THR A 319 -5.74 10.18 -6.95
CA THR A 319 -4.84 11.11 -7.63
C THR A 319 -3.59 11.31 -6.79
N LEU A 320 -2.42 11.13 -7.40
CA LEU A 320 -1.11 11.33 -6.76
C LEU A 320 -0.32 12.39 -7.51
N LEU A 321 0.26 13.34 -6.79
CA LEU A 321 1.23 14.29 -7.31
C LEU A 321 2.51 14.20 -6.49
N ARG A 322 3.66 14.17 -7.15
CA ARG A 322 4.97 14.02 -6.51
C ARG A 322 5.97 14.99 -7.11
N SER A 323 6.84 15.52 -6.25
CA SER A 323 7.98 16.33 -6.62
C SER A 323 9.18 15.90 -5.80
N HIS A 324 10.27 15.54 -6.43
CA HIS A 324 11.52 15.15 -5.79
C HIS A 324 12.65 16.02 -6.34
N LEU A 325 13.13 16.94 -5.53
CA LEU A 325 14.22 17.84 -5.85
C LEU A 325 15.48 17.42 -5.09
N THR A 326 16.58 17.26 -5.81
CA THR A 326 17.91 17.04 -5.24
C THR A 326 18.85 18.11 -5.72
N TYR A 327 19.52 18.81 -4.81
CA TYR A 327 20.47 19.89 -5.13
C TYR A 327 21.78 19.74 -4.36
N GLN A 328 22.87 19.52 -5.10
CA GLN A 328 24.24 19.52 -4.56
C GLN A 328 24.72 20.97 -4.51
N TYR A 329 24.48 21.63 -3.38
CA TYR A 329 24.90 23.03 -3.18
C TYR A 329 26.42 23.18 -3.17
N SER A 330 27.13 22.24 -2.56
CA SER A 330 28.60 22.17 -2.52
C SER A 330 29.03 20.72 -2.34
N PRO A 331 30.32 20.38 -2.45
CA PRO A 331 30.80 19.02 -2.19
C PRO A 331 30.45 18.47 -0.79
N LYS A 332 30.08 19.37 0.15
CA LYS A 332 29.73 19.00 1.53
C LYS A 332 28.26 19.12 1.85
N ILE A 333 27.48 19.81 1.04
CA ILE A 333 26.07 20.12 1.33
C ILE A 333 25.20 19.62 0.19
N LYS A 334 24.30 18.72 0.51
CA LYS A 334 23.26 18.23 -0.39
C LYS A 334 21.90 18.50 0.23
N LEU A 335 21.00 19.04 -0.56
CA LEU A 335 19.62 19.31 -0.18
C LEU A 335 18.70 18.38 -0.95
N ARG A 336 17.71 17.83 -0.27
CA ARG A 336 16.61 17.07 -0.87
C ARG A 336 15.29 17.62 -0.38
N ASN A 337 14.32 17.71 -1.27
CA ASN A 337 12.96 18.03 -0.92
C ASN A 337 12.02 17.08 -1.65
N LEU A 338 11.16 16.44 -0.88
CA LEU A 338 10.10 15.57 -1.38
C LEU A 338 8.76 16.20 -1.03
N SER A 339 7.92 16.40 -2.03
CA SER A 339 6.54 16.84 -1.84
C SER A 339 5.61 15.81 -2.43
N TYR A 340 4.55 15.53 -1.72
CA TYR A 340 3.58 14.51 -2.06
C TYR A 340 2.18 15.04 -1.78
N TYR A 341 1.26 14.75 -2.68
CA TYR A 341 -0.16 14.95 -2.49
C TYR A 341 -0.92 13.73 -2.97
N GLN A 342 -1.86 13.27 -2.16
CA GLN A 342 -2.80 12.22 -2.51
C GLN A 342 -4.21 12.71 -2.25
N TYR A 343 -5.08 12.51 -3.22
CA TYR A 343 -6.53 12.56 -3.07
C TYR A 343 -7.09 11.16 -3.25
N LEU A 344 -8.03 10.76 -2.41
CA LEU A 344 -8.67 9.45 -2.43
C LEU A 344 -10.16 9.61 -2.20
N GLU A 345 -10.96 9.00 -3.07
CA GLU A 345 -12.38 8.69 -2.88
C GLU A 345 -12.57 7.19 -2.96
N ARG A 346 -13.48 6.65 -2.16
CA ARG A 346 -13.87 5.24 -2.20
C ARG A 346 -15.34 5.08 -1.85
N GLU A 347 -16.00 4.19 -2.55
CA GLU A 347 -17.39 3.82 -2.28
C GLU A 347 -17.50 2.30 -2.26
N GLU A 348 -18.01 1.76 -1.15
CA GLU A 348 -18.38 0.36 -1.01
C GLU A 348 -19.81 0.27 -0.50
N ILE A 349 -20.66 -0.38 -1.29
CA ILE A 349 -22.06 -0.64 -0.97
C ILE A 349 -22.35 -2.08 -1.35
N ALA A 350 -22.41 -2.95 -0.36
CA ALA A 350 -22.68 -4.36 -0.56
C ALA A 350 -24.18 -4.66 -0.31
N GLN A 351 -24.71 -5.60 -1.08
CA GLN A 351 -26.12 -5.98 -1.02
C GLN A 351 -26.52 -6.69 0.29
N ASN A 352 -25.55 -7.12 1.08
CA ASN A 352 -25.74 -7.66 2.44
C ASN A 352 -25.87 -6.56 3.52
N SER A 353 -26.13 -5.31 3.12
CA SER A 353 -26.27 -4.12 3.97
C SER A 353 -24.97 -3.64 4.62
N PHE A 354 -23.84 -3.79 3.96
CA PHE A 354 -22.60 -3.15 4.35
C PHE A 354 -22.37 -1.87 3.52
N VAL A 355 -21.94 -0.79 4.18
CA VAL A 355 -21.58 0.47 3.53
C VAL A 355 -20.31 1.05 4.16
N GLU A 356 -19.33 1.41 3.32
CA GLU A 356 -18.19 2.19 3.69
C GLU A 356 -17.84 3.19 2.58
N ILE A 357 -17.77 4.47 2.94
CA ILE A 357 -17.55 5.55 1.99
C ILE A 357 -16.45 6.48 2.53
N ILE A 358 -15.43 6.72 1.71
CA ILE A 358 -14.49 7.84 1.89
C ILE A 358 -14.95 8.93 0.92
N ASP A 359 -15.60 9.96 1.46
CA ASP A 359 -16.16 11.08 0.70
C ASP A 359 -15.15 12.23 0.57
N GLY A 360 -13.91 11.86 0.27
CA GLY A 360 -12.75 12.73 0.12
C GLY A 360 -11.76 12.58 1.26
N ALA A 361 -10.56 12.14 0.90
CA ALA A 361 -9.41 12.14 1.79
C ALA A 361 -8.24 12.84 1.10
N HIS A 362 -7.73 13.89 1.73
CA HIS A 362 -6.59 14.65 1.27
C HIS A 362 -5.38 14.36 2.16
N THR A 363 -4.27 13.95 1.53
CA THR A 363 -2.99 13.83 2.21
C THR A 363 -1.98 14.71 1.52
N PHE A 364 -1.34 15.59 2.26
CA PHE A 364 -0.19 16.37 1.81
C PHE A 364 1.00 16.07 2.71
N GLU A 365 2.17 15.82 2.11
CA GLU A 365 3.43 15.70 2.85
C GLU A 365 4.54 16.47 2.15
N ASN A 366 5.35 17.19 2.93
CA ASN A 366 6.61 17.77 2.49
C ASN A 366 7.72 17.36 3.44
N ARG A 367 8.80 16.80 2.89
CA ARG A 367 10.00 16.44 3.64
C ARG A 367 11.21 17.12 3.02
N SER A 368 11.92 17.90 3.82
CA SER A 368 13.16 18.58 3.46
C SER A 368 14.30 18.01 4.26
N GLU A 369 15.37 17.64 3.59
CA GLU A 369 16.56 17.02 4.18
C GLU A 369 17.81 17.76 3.75
N LEU A 370 18.73 17.94 4.69
CA LEU A 370 20.06 18.49 4.47
C LEU A 370 21.10 17.47 4.91
N ASP A 371 21.90 16.99 3.96
CA ASP A 371 23.08 16.19 4.26
C ASP A 371 24.30 17.13 4.38
N TYR A 372 25.00 17.02 5.50
CA TYR A 372 26.29 17.67 5.69
C TYR A 372 27.40 16.62 5.81
N THR A 373 28.27 16.60 4.81
CA THR A 373 29.44 15.69 4.76
C THR A 373 30.63 16.35 5.40
N TRP A 374 30.94 15.99 6.65
CA TRP A 374 32.09 16.50 7.41
C TRP A 374 33.40 16.05 6.79
N SER A 375 33.45 14.79 6.37
CA SER A 375 34.60 14.14 5.77
C SER A 375 34.11 13.02 4.85
N THR A 376 34.99 12.34 4.15
CA THR A 376 34.65 11.15 3.33
C THR A 376 34.08 9.99 4.15
N SER A 377 34.12 10.07 5.48
CA SER A 377 33.66 9.02 6.41
C SER A 377 32.50 9.43 7.32
N GLN A 378 32.05 10.68 7.27
CA GLN A 378 31.07 11.21 8.22
C GLN A 378 30.05 12.08 7.50
N THR A 379 28.77 11.68 7.55
CA THR A 379 27.65 12.45 7.02
C THR A 379 26.55 12.56 8.07
N THR A 380 26.09 13.78 8.30
CA THR A 380 24.94 14.08 9.15
C THR A 380 23.79 14.51 8.26
N THR A 381 22.63 13.88 8.43
CA THR A 381 21.36 14.28 7.80
C THR A 381 20.47 14.93 8.86
N VAL A 382 20.00 16.14 8.57
CA VAL A 382 18.95 16.81 9.34
C VAL A 382 17.75 16.95 8.43
N GLY A 383 16.56 16.61 8.94
CA GLY A 383 15.35 16.69 8.15
C GLY A 383 14.17 17.27 8.92
N LEU A 384 13.28 17.91 8.18
CA LEU A 384 12.00 18.42 8.62
C LEU A 384 10.91 17.79 7.73
N ALA A 385 9.87 17.23 8.34
CA ALA A 385 8.70 16.70 7.66
C ALA A 385 7.43 17.38 8.18
N LEU A 386 6.52 17.69 7.26
CA LEU A 386 5.18 18.20 7.56
C LEU A 386 4.19 17.32 6.81
N ARG A 387 3.18 16.79 7.51
CA ARG A 387 2.10 16.01 6.91
C ARG A 387 0.75 16.50 7.41
N LEU A 388 -0.20 16.58 6.50
CA LEU A 388 -1.60 16.85 6.75
C LEU A 388 -2.43 15.72 6.17
N ASN A 389 -3.33 15.18 6.97
CA ASN A 389 -4.45 14.35 6.51
C ASN A 389 -5.76 15.08 6.84
N ASP A 390 -6.70 15.11 5.89
CA ASP A 390 -8.04 15.68 6.05
C ASP A 390 -9.00 14.65 5.43
N VAL A 391 -9.91 14.10 6.23
CA VAL A 391 -10.70 12.92 5.86
C VAL A 391 -12.15 13.07 6.27
N LEU A 392 -13.06 12.89 5.31
CA LEU A 392 -14.48 12.68 5.55
C LEU A 392 -14.83 11.25 5.16
N GLY A 393 -15.32 10.46 6.12
CA GLY A 393 -15.67 9.07 5.91
C GLY A 393 -16.94 8.66 6.64
N TYR A 394 -17.65 7.69 6.06
CA TYR A 394 -18.90 7.14 6.59
C TYR A 394 -18.85 5.62 6.58
N SER A 395 -19.39 4.99 7.60
CA SER A 395 -19.54 3.54 7.64
C SER A 395 -20.89 3.10 8.18
N GLN A 396 -21.27 1.87 7.87
CA GLN A 396 -22.44 1.22 8.42
C GLN A 396 -22.09 -0.23 8.74
N PHE A 397 -22.14 -0.60 10.03
CA PHE A 397 -21.85 -1.94 10.52
C PHE A 397 -23.01 -2.59 11.29
N THR A 398 -24.19 -2.00 11.26
CA THR A 398 -25.31 -2.45 12.09
C THR A 398 -26.06 -3.66 11.54
N THR A 399 -25.82 -4.01 10.27
CA THR A 399 -26.70 -4.96 9.55
C THR A 399 -25.98 -5.98 8.68
N GLU A 400 -24.71 -5.81 8.42
CA GLU A 400 -23.92 -6.78 7.67
C GLU A 400 -24.13 -8.21 8.20
N ALA A 401 -24.56 -9.12 7.34
CA ALA A 401 -24.90 -10.47 7.73
C ALA A 401 -24.66 -11.50 6.62
N ASP A 402 -23.53 -12.18 6.67
CA ASP A 402 -23.16 -13.22 5.69
C ASP A 402 -23.73 -14.58 6.05
N ASN A 403 -23.71 -14.93 7.34
CA ASN A 403 -24.09 -16.25 7.79
C ASN A 403 -25.54 -16.67 7.44
N PRO A 404 -26.56 -15.77 7.46
CA PRO A 404 -27.92 -16.13 7.08
C PRO A 404 -28.10 -16.43 5.59
N ILE A 405 -27.20 -16.00 4.72
CA ILE A 405 -27.29 -16.21 3.28
C ILE A 405 -27.17 -17.69 2.92
N ASP A 406 -28.12 -18.21 2.13
CA ASP A 406 -28.04 -19.54 1.53
C ASP A 406 -27.53 -19.41 0.08
N LEU A 407 -26.27 -19.82 -0.13
CA LEU A 407 -25.61 -19.72 -1.44
C LEU A 407 -26.18 -20.67 -2.50
N THR A 408 -27.05 -21.61 -2.13
CA THR A 408 -27.70 -22.53 -3.06
C THR A 408 -29.00 -21.98 -3.61
N GLY A 409 -29.54 -20.93 -2.99
CA GLY A 409 -30.74 -20.23 -3.40
C GLY A 409 -30.50 -19.24 -4.56
N PRO A 410 -31.55 -18.53 -4.97
CA PRO A 410 -31.43 -17.46 -5.95
C PRO A 410 -30.60 -16.29 -5.45
N LEU A 411 -30.07 -15.45 -6.36
CA LEU A 411 -29.27 -14.28 -6.02
C LEU A 411 -29.95 -13.33 -5.02
N SER A 412 -31.30 -13.24 -5.10
CA SER A 412 -32.08 -12.44 -4.14
C SER A 412 -31.88 -12.85 -2.68
N ASN A 413 -31.38 -14.06 -2.39
CA ASN A 413 -31.06 -14.48 -1.03
C ASN A 413 -29.78 -13.84 -0.49
N ARG A 414 -28.97 -13.25 -1.36
CA ARG A 414 -27.75 -12.50 -0.98
C ARG A 414 -28.04 -11.04 -0.65
N VAL A 415 -29.26 -10.58 -0.87
CA VAL A 415 -29.69 -9.21 -0.55
C VAL A 415 -30.31 -9.20 0.84
N ILE A 416 -29.72 -8.41 1.73
CA ILE A 416 -30.19 -8.19 3.10
C ILE A 416 -30.65 -6.74 3.23
N PRO A 417 -31.94 -6.43 2.96
CA PRO A 417 -32.42 -5.05 3.02
C PRO A 417 -32.52 -4.55 4.47
N LEU A 418 -32.28 -3.27 4.64
CA LEU A 418 -32.57 -2.59 5.91
C LEU A 418 -34.08 -2.59 6.19
N THR A 419 -34.43 -2.92 7.41
CA THR A 419 -35.80 -2.75 7.93
C THR A 419 -36.12 -1.27 8.18
N ASP A 420 -37.40 -0.91 8.30
CA ASP A 420 -37.78 0.46 8.63
C ASP A 420 -37.26 0.88 10.01
N ALA A 421 -37.16 -0.04 10.98
CA ALA A 421 -36.60 0.23 12.29
C ALA A 421 -35.09 0.53 12.23
N GLN A 422 -34.34 -0.19 11.38
CA GLN A 422 -32.90 0.09 11.14
C GLN A 422 -32.72 1.45 10.45
N LYS A 423 -33.48 1.71 9.39
CA LYS A 423 -33.43 3.01 8.69
C LYS A 423 -33.73 4.19 9.60
N ALA A 424 -34.62 4.02 10.59
CA ALA A 424 -34.96 5.07 11.55
C ALA A 424 -33.80 5.44 12.50
N ARG A 425 -32.80 4.56 12.66
CA ARG A 425 -31.59 4.80 13.50
C ARG A 425 -30.39 5.30 12.70
N LEU A 426 -30.42 5.13 11.38
CA LEU A 426 -29.33 5.50 10.48
C LEU A 426 -29.61 6.85 9.80
N VAL A 427 -28.61 7.40 9.17
CA VAL A 427 -28.73 8.64 8.40
C VAL A 427 -28.62 8.32 6.91
N GLU A 428 -29.60 8.74 6.13
CA GLU A 428 -29.54 8.62 4.66
C GLU A 428 -28.72 9.78 4.09
N ILE A 429 -27.49 9.50 3.65
CA ILE A 429 -26.58 10.52 3.07
C ILE A 429 -26.77 10.69 1.57
N ARG A 430 -27.28 9.66 0.87
CA ARG A 430 -27.62 9.62 -0.56
C ARG A 430 -28.86 8.73 -0.75
N PRO A 431 -29.60 8.80 -1.86
CA PRO A 431 -30.79 7.96 -2.07
C PRO A 431 -30.52 6.48 -1.84
N ASN A 432 -31.16 5.90 -0.82
CA ASN A 432 -31.02 4.51 -0.35
C ASN A 432 -29.64 4.13 0.23
N VAL A 433 -28.76 5.09 0.51
CA VAL A 433 -27.48 4.84 1.17
C VAL A 433 -27.57 5.34 2.61
N PHE A 434 -27.59 4.41 3.54
CA PHE A 434 -27.74 4.66 4.96
C PHE A 434 -26.42 4.36 5.67
N VAL A 435 -26.00 5.24 6.56
CA VAL A 435 -24.77 5.13 7.34
C VAL A 435 -25.00 5.38 8.82
N SER A 436 -24.12 4.90 9.65
CA SER A 436 -24.19 5.04 11.10
C SER A 436 -23.64 6.40 11.52
N PRO A 437 -24.26 7.10 12.48
CA PRO A 437 -23.56 8.09 13.29
C PRO A 437 -22.35 7.49 14.01
N GLY A 438 -21.53 8.32 14.65
CA GLY A 438 -20.39 7.85 15.43
C GLY A 438 -20.77 7.00 16.64
N ALA A 439 -19.78 6.28 17.17
CA ALA A 439 -19.94 5.32 18.26
C ALA A 439 -20.48 5.91 19.57
N GLN A 440 -20.37 7.21 19.75
CA GLN A 440 -20.71 7.92 20.97
C GLN A 440 -22.22 8.14 21.18
N TYR A 441 -23.06 7.94 20.17
CA TYR A 441 -24.48 8.20 20.30
C TYR A 441 -25.25 6.97 20.84
N ASP A 442 -26.05 7.22 21.84
CA ASP A 442 -27.01 6.29 22.45
C ASP A 442 -28.42 6.71 22.01
N VAL A 443 -28.87 6.19 20.88
CA VAL A 443 -30.13 6.58 20.25
C VAL A 443 -31.33 5.87 20.91
N ASP A 444 -31.12 4.68 21.50
CA ASP A 444 -32.17 3.92 22.16
C ASP A 444 -32.27 4.20 23.67
N GLY A 445 -31.30 4.92 24.24
CA GLY A 445 -31.33 5.37 25.63
C GLY A 445 -30.97 4.30 26.66
N ASP A 446 -30.26 3.25 26.27
CA ASP A 446 -29.85 2.16 27.18
C ASP A 446 -28.59 2.45 27.98
N GLY A 447 -27.91 3.57 27.71
CA GLY A 447 -26.67 4.00 28.35
C GLY A 447 -25.39 3.50 27.69
N ASN A 448 -25.48 2.86 26.54
CA ASN A 448 -24.34 2.42 25.75
C ASN A 448 -24.42 3.04 24.34
N GLY A 449 -23.29 3.24 23.71
CA GLY A 449 -23.26 3.70 22.31
C GLY A 449 -23.80 2.64 21.36
N ASP A 450 -24.74 3.02 20.50
CA ASP A 450 -25.43 2.13 19.56
C ASP A 450 -24.57 1.66 18.41
N PHE A 451 -23.51 2.43 18.06
CA PHE A 451 -22.73 2.27 16.84
C PHE A 451 -21.24 2.05 17.14
N ASN A 452 -20.94 1.21 18.11
CA ASN A 452 -19.59 0.97 18.65
C ASN A 452 -18.55 0.46 17.63
N LEU A 453 -18.97 0.11 16.43
CA LEU A 453 -18.11 -0.27 15.31
C LEU A 453 -18.09 0.79 14.19
N SER A 454 -18.75 1.94 14.39
CA SER A 454 -18.76 2.99 13.37
C SER A 454 -17.40 3.66 13.24
N ASP A 455 -16.95 3.78 12.01
CA ASP A 455 -15.77 4.54 11.58
C ASP A 455 -16.15 5.91 10.97
N THR A 456 -17.42 6.32 11.09
CA THR A 456 -17.89 7.62 10.60
C THR A 456 -17.15 8.76 11.29
N THR A 457 -16.49 9.60 10.49
CA THR A 457 -15.64 10.67 11.01
C THR A 457 -15.44 11.81 9.99
N ASP A 458 -15.36 13.03 10.49
CA ASP A 458 -14.74 14.17 9.83
C ASP A 458 -13.52 14.55 10.68
N SER A 459 -12.32 14.32 10.16
CA SER A 459 -11.09 14.44 10.94
C SER A 459 -9.95 15.09 10.18
N ARG A 460 -9.12 15.81 10.94
CA ARG A 460 -7.90 16.43 10.45
C ARG A 460 -6.73 16.11 11.37
N ALA A 461 -5.61 15.69 10.79
CA ALA A 461 -4.39 15.38 11.52
C ALA A 461 -3.20 16.13 10.94
N TRP A 462 -2.51 16.92 11.76
CA TRP A 462 -1.21 17.50 11.48
C TRP A 462 -0.11 16.68 12.14
N GLN A 463 0.95 16.44 11.38
CA GLN A 463 2.19 15.85 11.88
C GLN A 463 3.37 16.75 11.49
N SER A 464 4.22 17.07 12.46
CA SER A 464 5.46 17.82 12.26
C SER A 464 6.63 17.00 12.78
N GLY A 465 7.52 16.57 11.90
CA GLY A 465 8.65 15.69 12.24
C GLY A 465 10.00 16.41 12.15
N LEU A 466 10.82 16.27 13.19
CA LEU A 466 12.21 16.67 13.18
C LEU A 466 13.10 15.42 13.30
N MET A 467 14.06 15.26 12.41
CA MET A 467 14.93 14.09 12.38
C MET A 467 16.41 14.46 12.28
N LEU A 468 17.22 13.67 12.95
CA LEU A 468 18.67 13.73 12.92
C LEU A 468 19.24 12.32 12.72
N GLN A 469 20.07 12.15 11.70
CA GLN A 469 20.75 10.89 11.43
C GLN A 469 22.25 11.13 11.23
N GLN A 470 23.06 10.30 11.83
CA GLN A 470 24.51 10.29 11.66
C GLN A 470 24.94 8.98 11.00
N GLN A 471 25.57 9.06 9.84
CA GLN A 471 26.25 7.95 9.21
C GLN A 471 27.77 8.11 9.41
N SER A 472 28.42 7.05 9.91
CA SER A 472 29.84 7.06 10.24
C SER A 472 30.54 5.82 9.70
N LYS A 473 31.51 6.02 8.81
CA LYS A 473 32.40 4.98 8.31
C LYS A 473 33.67 5.00 9.18
N TRP A 474 33.71 4.15 10.19
CA TRP A 474 34.80 4.07 11.16
C TRP A 474 36.10 3.45 10.59
N SER A 475 35.91 2.59 9.61
CA SER A 475 37.00 1.97 8.85
C SER A 475 36.47 1.55 7.47
N GLU A 476 37.34 1.01 6.62
CA GLU A 476 36.91 0.41 5.32
C GLU A 476 35.89 -0.70 5.49
N ARG A 477 35.75 -1.26 6.70
CA ARG A 477 34.90 -2.42 6.99
C ARG A 477 33.70 -2.10 7.89
N LEU A 478 33.72 -1.01 8.64
CA LEU A 478 32.67 -0.73 9.62
C LEU A 478 31.98 0.59 9.32
N THR A 479 30.70 0.51 9.02
CA THR A 479 29.77 1.65 8.88
C THR A 479 28.67 1.53 9.92
N THR A 480 28.34 2.63 10.60
CA THR A 480 27.20 2.72 11.51
C THR A 480 26.26 3.82 11.07
N VAL A 481 24.96 3.63 11.35
CA VAL A 481 23.91 4.64 11.19
C VAL A 481 23.17 4.73 12.52
N ALA A 482 23.14 5.93 13.09
CA ALA A 482 22.39 6.24 14.29
C ALA A 482 21.44 7.40 14.01
N GLY A 483 20.22 7.32 14.49
CA GLY A 483 19.22 8.36 14.24
C GLY A 483 18.19 8.48 15.34
N ILE A 484 17.62 9.66 15.43
CA ILE A 484 16.49 10.01 16.30
C ILE A 484 15.50 10.86 15.51
N ARG A 485 14.22 10.69 15.80
CA ARG A 485 13.13 11.48 15.24
C ARG A 485 12.11 11.80 16.33
N LEU A 486 11.58 13.01 16.25
CA LEU A 486 10.45 13.49 17.03
C LEU A 486 9.33 13.87 16.07
N ASP A 487 8.15 13.31 16.26
CA ASP A 487 6.94 13.62 15.50
C ASP A 487 5.89 14.19 16.45
N TYR A 488 5.57 15.47 16.31
CA TYR A 488 4.44 16.09 16.99
C TYR A 488 3.18 15.94 16.16
N TYR A 489 2.13 15.46 16.79
CA TYR A 489 0.79 15.31 16.23
C TYR A 489 -0.19 16.27 16.89
N ASP A 490 -1.08 16.83 16.05
CA ASP A 490 -2.24 17.61 16.45
C ASP A 490 -3.42 17.11 15.62
N VAL A 491 -4.39 16.49 16.30
CA VAL A 491 -5.49 15.75 15.66
C VAL A 491 -6.82 16.29 16.16
N ALA A 492 -7.73 16.58 15.25
CA ALA A 492 -9.10 16.95 15.52
C ALA A 492 -10.05 15.94 14.85
N ALA A 493 -11.09 15.54 15.54
CA ALA A 493 -12.16 14.71 14.99
C ALA A 493 -13.52 15.20 15.45
N GLN A 494 -14.51 15.09 14.58
CA GLN A 494 -15.90 15.33 14.89
C GLN A 494 -16.80 14.32 14.20
N ASP A 495 -17.98 14.10 14.74
CA ASP A 495 -19.00 13.31 14.06
C ASP A 495 -19.77 14.19 13.08
N PRO A 496 -19.76 13.86 11.76
CA PRO A 496 -20.47 14.64 10.75
C PRO A 496 -22.00 14.39 10.75
N LEU A 497 -22.49 13.40 11.50
CA LEU A 497 -23.87 12.89 11.43
C LEU A 497 -24.58 12.92 12.78
N ALA A 498 -24.38 13.96 13.58
CA ALA A 498 -25.08 14.10 14.84
C ALA A 498 -26.61 13.97 14.66
N PRO A 499 -27.31 13.17 15.48
CA PRO A 499 -28.77 13.07 15.44
C PRO A 499 -29.44 14.43 15.61
N GLU A 500 -30.65 14.59 15.06
CA GLU A 500 -31.40 15.85 15.12
C GLU A 500 -31.60 16.31 16.58
N GLY A 501 -31.18 17.54 16.87
CA GLY A 501 -31.28 18.14 18.21
C GLY A 501 -30.17 17.76 19.18
N VAL A 502 -29.19 16.96 18.75
CA VAL A 502 -27.99 16.62 19.51
C VAL A 502 -26.82 17.45 19.02
N GLU A 503 -26.02 18.01 19.92
CA GLU A 503 -24.77 18.68 19.53
C GLU A 503 -23.77 17.66 18.99
N ALA A 504 -23.13 17.99 17.86
CA ALA A 504 -22.13 17.11 17.26
C ALA A 504 -20.95 16.94 18.23
N ALA A 505 -20.60 15.68 18.49
CA ALA A 505 -19.43 15.36 19.29
C ALA A 505 -18.16 15.76 18.55
N SER A 506 -17.21 16.33 19.27
CA SER A 506 -15.90 16.72 18.74
C SER A 506 -14.84 16.70 19.83
N ASP A 507 -13.60 16.37 19.45
CA ASP A 507 -12.45 16.39 20.35
C ASP A 507 -11.15 16.71 19.59
N ASN A 508 -10.14 17.17 20.35
CA ASN A 508 -8.80 17.43 19.85
C ASN A 508 -7.79 16.74 20.77
N TYR A 509 -6.78 16.13 20.17
CA TYR A 509 -5.71 15.47 20.89
C TYR A 509 -4.35 15.80 20.28
N SER A 510 -3.33 15.98 21.11
CA SER A 510 -1.97 16.19 20.66
C SER A 510 -1.00 15.31 21.43
N ASP A 511 0.01 14.80 20.72
CA ASP A 511 1.05 13.95 21.30
C ASP A 511 2.39 14.14 20.56
N THR A 512 3.49 13.71 21.22
CA THR A 512 4.82 13.71 20.63
C THR A 512 5.40 12.31 20.66
N LEU A 513 5.57 11.72 19.51
CA LEU A 513 6.11 10.39 19.33
C LEU A 513 7.61 10.46 19.07
N THR A 514 8.35 9.47 19.58
CA THR A 514 9.81 9.42 19.45
C THR A 514 10.23 8.11 18.79
N SER A 515 11.17 8.21 17.87
CA SER A 515 11.74 7.03 17.20
C SER A 515 13.26 7.05 17.28
N TYR A 516 13.86 5.88 17.50
CA TYR A 516 15.31 5.68 17.57
C TYR A 516 15.75 4.57 16.63
N GLN A 517 16.93 4.73 16.08
CA GLN A 517 17.56 3.69 15.28
C GLN A 517 19.07 3.67 15.51
N LEU A 518 19.59 2.48 15.71
CA LEU A 518 21.02 2.22 15.71
C LEU A 518 21.30 0.99 14.84
N SER A 519 22.15 1.13 13.86
CA SER A 519 22.50 0.03 12.97
C SER A 519 23.98 0.06 12.60
N ALA A 520 24.50 -1.12 12.24
CA ALA A 520 25.88 -1.30 11.83
C ALA A 520 25.98 -2.32 10.70
N VAL A 521 26.90 -2.09 9.77
CA VAL A 521 27.34 -3.05 8.76
C VAL A 521 28.85 -3.24 8.93
N TYR A 522 29.26 -4.50 9.03
CA TYR A 522 30.67 -4.89 9.10
C TYR A 522 31.05 -5.81 7.93
N GLY A 523 31.87 -5.31 7.04
CA GLY A 523 32.46 -6.08 5.94
C GLY A 523 33.49 -7.07 6.47
N LEU A 524 33.10 -8.31 6.71
CA LEU A 524 34.02 -9.37 7.11
C LEU A 524 35.04 -9.65 6.01
N THR A 525 34.57 -9.65 4.77
CA THR A 525 35.34 -9.68 3.52
C THR A 525 34.68 -8.76 2.50
N GLU A 526 35.27 -8.59 1.31
CA GLU A 526 34.64 -7.88 0.19
C GLU A 526 33.31 -8.52 -0.29
N LYS A 527 33.05 -9.77 0.12
CA LYS A 527 31.91 -10.59 -0.32
C LYS A 527 30.93 -10.93 0.79
N ILE A 528 31.25 -10.57 2.03
CA ILE A 528 30.47 -10.95 3.22
C ILE A 528 30.29 -9.73 4.11
N ASN A 529 29.07 -9.27 4.25
CA ASN A 529 28.68 -8.24 5.18
C ASN A 529 27.86 -8.86 6.33
N LEU A 530 28.26 -8.56 7.56
CA LEU A 530 27.44 -8.78 8.74
C LEU A 530 26.72 -7.48 9.07
N TYR A 531 25.49 -7.56 9.54
CA TYR A 531 24.77 -6.38 10.00
C TYR A 531 24.02 -6.64 11.30
N ALA A 532 23.75 -5.55 12.01
CA ALA A 532 22.87 -5.54 13.17
C ALA A 532 22.05 -4.25 13.17
N VAL A 533 20.81 -4.32 13.64
CA VAL A 533 19.93 -3.17 13.83
C VAL A 533 19.15 -3.31 15.13
N PHE A 534 19.05 -2.18 15.81
CA PHE A 534 18.08 -1.89 16.85
C PHE A 534 17.23 -0.72 16.39
N SER A 535 15.93 -0.83 16.52
CA SER A 535 14.99 0.24 16.17
C SER A 535 13.83 0.21 17.15
N GLU A 536 13.47 1.38 17.66
CA GLU A 536 12.29 1.63 18.48
C GLU A 536 11.52 2.76 17.83
N ASN A 537 10.27 2.50 17.47
CA ASN A 537 9.44 3.44 16.73
C ASN A 537 8.03 3.40 17.29
N ASP A 538 7.45 4.57 17.43
CA ASP A 538 6.01 4.70 17.68
C ASP A 538 5.23 4.73 16.36
N ALA A 539 4.02 4.18 16.40
CA ALA A 539 3.06 4.27 15.31
C ALA A 539 1.70 4.73 15.84
N THR A 540 1.02 5.57 15.06
CA THR A 540 -0.31 6.06 15.40
C THR A 540 -1.39 5.04 15.03
N SER A 541 -2.44 4.95 15.83
CA SER A 541 -3.69 4.32 15.39
C SER A 541 -4.42 5.22 14.39
N ASN A 542 -5.19 4.63 13.50
CA ASN A 542 -6.01 5.35 12.54
C ASN A 542 -7.21 4.53 12.12
N SER A 543 -8.19 5.22 11.56
CA SER A 543 -9.35 4.67 10.89
C SER A 543 -9.24 4.82 9.36
N MET A 544 -10.37 4.89 8.65
CA MET A 544 -10.45 5.07 7.20
C MET A 544 -9.52 6.17 6.70
N ALA A 545 -8.78 5.89 5.65
CA ALA A 545 -7.89 6.85 4.97
C ALA A 545 -6.95 7.66 5.89
N GLY A 546 -6.65 7.14 7.07
CA GLY A 546 -5.81 7.83 8.06
C GLY A 546 -6.57 8.81 8.95
N GLY A 547 -7.89 8.78 8.94
CA GLY A 547 -8.73 9.55 9.84
C GLY A 547 -8.67 9.06 11.29
N THR A 548 -9.24 9.83 12.18
CA THR A 548 -9.38 9.51 13.61
C THR A 548 -10.85 9.52 13.97
N VAL A 549 -11.29 8.56 14.77
CA VAL A 549 -12.67 8.44 15.25
C VAL A 549 -12.77 8.77 16.74
N LEU A 550 -13.93 9.25 17.14
CA LEU A 550 -14.28 9.46 18.55
C LEU A 550 -14.71 8.14 19.19
N GLY A 551 -14.31 7.91 20.43
CA GLY A 551 -14.84 6.82 21.24
C GLY A 551 -16.24 7.12 21.77
N ALA A 552 -16.86 6.12 22.42
CA ALA A 552 -18.17 6.27 23.06
C ALA A 552 -18.23 7.34 24.18
N ASP A 553 -17.08 7.80 24.64
CA ASP A 553 -16.92 8.89 25.60
C ASP A 553 -16.78 10.28 24.97
N ASN A 554 -17.01 10.40 23.66
CA ASN A 554 -16.82 11.61 22.85
C ASN A 554 -15.36 12.08 22.75
N GLN A 555 -14.38 11.22 23.03
CA GLN A 555 -12.98 11.60 23.04
C GLN A 555 -12.14 10.77 22.06
N ILE A 556 -11.07 11.38 21.57
CA ILE A 556 -9.97 10.65 20.92
C ILE A 556 -9.23 9.93 22.04
N ASN A 557 -9.19 8.58 21.99
CA ASN A 557 -8.65 7.79 23.10
C ASN A 557 -7.11 7.93 23.18
N PRO A 558 -6.57 8.64 24.20
CA PRO A 558 -5.14 8.86 24.35
C PRO A 558 -4.35 7.55 24.55
N LEU A 559 -4.99 6.54 25.14
CA LEU A 559 -4.34 5.27 25.44
C LEU A 559 -4.11 4.39 24.20
N ASN A 560 -4.91 4.62 23.17
CA ASN A 560 -4.84 3.87 21.91
C ASN A 560 -4.27 4.71 20.76
N PHE A 561 -3.90 5.97 21.01
CA PHE A 561 -3.40 6.87 19.96
C PHE A 561 -2.09 6.38 19.36
N ALA A 562 -1.18 5.86 20.17
CA ALA A 562 0.10 5.36 19.72
C ALA A 562 0.40 3.94 20.22
N THR A 563 1.18 3.21 19.43
CA THR A 563 1.74 1.91 19.79
C THR A 563 3.25 1.93 19.62
N GLU A 564 3.96 1.34 20.59
CA GLU A 564 5.42 1.23 20.57
C GLU A 564 5.84 -0.06 19.85
N ASN A 565 6.90 0.04 19.06
CA ASN A 565 7.51 -1.09 18.37
C ASN A 565 8.98 -1.15 18.61
N THR A 566 9.48 -2.35 18.85
CA THR A 566 10.91 -2.61 18.98
C THR A 566 11.33 -3.69 18.01
N LEU A 567 12.45 -3.49 17.33
CA LEU A 567 13.10 -4.48 16.47
C LEU A 567 14.55 -4.69 16.88
N TYR A 568 14.92 -5.94 17.10
CA TYR A 568 16.29 -6.42 17.12
C TYR A 568 16.50 -7.35 15.93
N GLU A 569 17.49 -7.07 15.10
CA GLU A 569 17.80 -7.91 13.95
C GLU A 569 19.31 -8.02 13.76
N VAL A 570 19.78 -9.22 13.46
CA VAL A 570 21.14 -9.48 13.01
C VAL A 570 21.12 -10.34 11.77
N GLY A 571 22.06 -10.13 10.87
CA GLY A 571 22.10 -10.92 9.65
C GLY A 571 23.43 -10.89 8.94
N VAL A 572 23.48 -11.69 7.86
CA VAL A 572 24.61 -11.81 6.96
C VAL A 572 24.16 -11.69 5.52
N LYS A 573 24.91 -10.92 4.73
CA LYS A 573 24.70 -10.76 3.30
C LYS A 573 25.93 -11.23 2.55
N LEU A 574 25.70 -12.05 1.52
CA LEU A 574 26.71 -12.72 0.74
C LEU A 574 26.60 -12.32 -0.72
N THR A 575 27.66 -11.78 -1.28
CA THR A 575 27.80 -11.46 -2.72
C THR A 575 29.07 -12.16 -3.26
N PRO A 576 29.05 -13.50 -3.43
CA PRO A 576 30.22 -14.25 -3.84
C PRO A 576 30.78 -13.79 -5.21
N ASN A 577 29.88 -13.37 -6.10
CA ASN A 577 30.13 -12.77 -7.40
C ASN A 577 28.82 -12.13 -7.93
N ASP A 578 28.86 -11.49 -9.07
CA ASP A 578 27.74 -10.78 -9.72
C ASP A 578 26.51 -11.67 -10.04
N ARG A 579 26.64 -12.99 -9.92
CA ARG A 579 25.57 -13.96 -10.21
C ARG A 579 24.81 -14.40 -8.97
N TRP A 580 25.39 -14.25 -7.79
CA TRP A 580 24.84 -14.75 -6.53
C TRP A 580 24.62 -13.64 -5.51
N TYR A 581 23.48 -13.65 -4.91
CA TYR A 581 23.19 -12.92 -3.67
C TYR A 581 22.48 -13.84 -2.70
N ALA A 582 22.88 -13.81 -1.45
CA ALA A 582 22.16 -14.48 -0.37
C ALA A 582 22.13 -13.60 0.88
N GLU A 583 21.03 -13.68 1.59
CA GLU A 583 20.84 -13.00 2.87
C GLU A 583 20.21 -13.97 3.86
N ALA A 584 20.75 -13.99 5.09
CA ALA A 584 20.10 -14.66 6.22
C ALA A 584 20.00 -13.70 7.38
N SER A 585 18.87 -13.72 8.08
CA SER A 585 18.60 -12.89 9.25
C SER A 585 17.93 -13.65 10.38
N LEU A 586 18.17 -13.19 11.61
CA LEU A 586 17.43 -13.52 12.82
C LEU A 586 16.82 -12.24 13.37
N PHE A 587 15.57 -12.29 13.78
CA PHE A 587 14.86 -11.11 14.28
C PHE A 587 14.01 -11.43 15.50
N ASP A 588 13.84 -10.39 16.33
CA ASP A 588 12.87 -10.30 17.41
C ASP A 588 12.16 -8.94 17.25
N GLN A 589 10.87 -8.96 17.01
CA GLN A 589 10.05 -7.78 16.78
C GLN A 589 8.84 -7.81 17.69
N THR A 590 8.66 -6.74 18.47
CA THR A 590 7.52 -6.59 19.36
C THR A 590 6.71 -5.35 18.98
N ARG A 591 5.41 -5.43 19.21
CA ARG A 591 4.48 -4.31 19.14
C ARG A 591 3.63 -4.32 20.40
N SER A 592 3.60 -3.21 21.12
CA SER A 592 2.67 -3.02 22.23
C SER A 592 1.36 -2.43 21.70
N LEU A 593 0.23 -2.99 22.16
CA LEU A 593 -1.09 -2.41 22.00
C LEU A 593 -1.62 -2.11 23.40
N ARG A 594 -2.07 -0.88 23.62
CA ARG A 594 -2.74 -0.54 24.85
C ARG A 594 -4.25 -0.76 24.69
N ASN A 595 -4.82 -1.59 25.54
CA ASN A 595 -6.24 -1.90 25.53
C ASN A 595 -7.06 -0.75 26.16
N ARG A 596 -8.36 -0.70 25.88
CA ARG A 596 -9.28 0.31 26.46
C ARG A 596 -9.29 0.33 27.99
N ASP A 597 -9.00 -0.79 28.65
CA ASP A 597 -8.91 -0.92 30.09
C ASP A 597 -7.56 -0.48 30.68
N GLY A 598 -6.65 0.03 29.84
CA GLY A 598 -5.30 0.45 30.24
C GLY A 598 -4.28 -0.69 30.35
N SER A 599 -4.69 -1.94 30.10
CA SER A 599 -3.76 -3.07 30.02
C SER A 599 -2.96 -3.01 28.71
N ASN A 600 -1.76 -3.60 28.69
CA ASN A 600 -0.98 -3.77 27.48
C ASN A 600 -1.15 -5.18 26.95
N SER A 601 -1.54 -5.31 25.69
CA SER A 601 -1.38 -6.54 24.93
C SER A 601 -0.25 -6.35 23.94
N GLY A 602 0.73 -7.25 23.94
CA GLY A 602 1.85 -7.22 23.01
C GLY A 602 1.71 -8.31 21.95
N ILE A 603 2.13 -7.99 20.74
CA ILE A 603 2.41 -8.99 19.71
C ILE A 603 3.92 -9.11 19.59
N ALA A 604 4.47 -10.29 19.82
CA ALA A 604 5.87 -10.59 19.61
C ALA A 604 6.02 -11.59 18.47
N THR A 605 6.91 -11.30 17.53
CA THR A 605 7.29 -12.21 16.46
C THR A 605 8.80 -12.39 16.45
N GLN A 606 9.22 -13.65 16.50
CA GLN A 606 10.63 -14.04 16.43
C GLN A 606 10.81 -15.01 15.28
N GLY A 607 11.92 -14.92 14.57
CA GLY A 607 12.12 -15.83 13.46
C GLY A 607 13.49 -15.77 12.82
N ALA A 608 13.62 -16.62 11.82
CA ALA A 608 14.77 -16.70 10.93
C ALA A 608 14.32 -16.61 9.48
N GLU A 609 15.07 -15.91 8.66
CA GLU A 609 14.79 -15.75 7.24
C GLU A 609 16.04 -16.06 6.42
N LEU A 610 15.83 -16.65 5.26
CA LEU A 610 16.85 -16.90 4.26
C LEU A 610 16.28 -16.57 2.88
N GLN A 611 17.03 -15.81 2.10
CA GLN A 611 16.76 -15.63 0.67
C GLN A 611 18.04 -15.86 -0.14
N VAL A 612 17.89 -16.46 -1.30
CA VAL A 612 19.00 -16.77 -2.21
C VAL A 612 18.58 -16.44 -3.62
N PHE A 613 19.40 -15.68 -4.31
CA PHE A 613 19.25 -15.35 -5.72
C PHE A 613 20.44 -15.86 -6.52
N TYR A 614 20.13 -16.41 -7.68
CA TYR A 614 21.13 -16.78 -8.65
C TYR A 614 20.68 -16.34 -10.05
N GLN A 615 21.58 -15.77 -10.81
CA GLN A 615 21.32 -15.41 -12.20
C GLN A 615 22.48 -15.73 -13.11
N ASN A 616 22.15 -16.08 -14.35
CA ASN A 616 23.06 -16.09 -15.49
C ASN A 616 22.28 -15.68 -16.75
N GLU A 617 22.88 -15.78 -17.92
CA GLU A 617 22.25 -15.39 -19.20
C GLU A 617 20.99 -16.21 -19.54
N GLN A 618 20.77 -17.37 -18.95
CA GLN A 618 19.73 -18.33 -19.31
C GLN A 618 18.76 -18.64 -18.17
N VAL A 619 19.23 -18.51 -16.93
CA VAL A 619 18.50 -18.96 -15.73
C VAL A 619 18.57 -17.91 -14.66
N TRP A 620 17.43 -17.62 -14.09
CA TRP A 620 17.27 -16.86 -12.84
C TRP A 620 16.52 -17.72 -11.81
N VAL A 621 17.01 -17.75 -10.59
CA VAL A 621 16.42 -18.52 -9.49
C VAL A 621 16.31 -17.65 -8.25
N ASN A 622 15.15 -17.64 -7.65
CA ASN A 622 14.90 -17.08 -6.32
C ASN A 622 14.42 -18.18 -5.39
N GLY A 623 15.01 -18.28 -4.21
CA GLY A 623 14.57 -19.15 -3.14
C GLY A 623 14.45 -18.38 -1.85
N ALA A 624 13.36 -18.60 -1.11
CA ALA A 624 13.12 -17.97 0.17
C ALA A 624 12.63 -19.01 1.19
N TYR A 625 13.10 -18.88 2.43
CA TYR A 625 12.66 -19.70 3.56
C TYR A 625 12.47 -18.81 4.78
N SER A 626 11.44 -19.09 5.55
CA SER A 626 11.16 -18.42 6.82
C SER A 626 10.68 -19.40 7.88
N TYR A 627 11.08 -19.12 9.11
CA TYR A 627 10.69 -19.88 10.30
C TYR A 627 10.26 -18.91 11.40
#